data_f2110e7673a1b4c44b7ee64ecfe557a4
#
_entry.id   f2110e7673a1b4c44b7ee64ecfe557a4
#
_cell.length_a   1.000
_cell.length_b   1.000
_cell.length_c   1.000
_cell.angle_alpha   90.00
_cell.angle_beta   90.00
_cell.angle_gamma   90.00
#
_symmetry.space_group_name_H-M   'P 1'
#
loop_
_entity.id
_entity.type
_entity.pdbx_description
1 polymer ?
#
loop_
_entity_poly.entity_id
_entity_poly.type
_entity_poly.pdbx_seq_one_letter_code
_entity_poly.pdbx_strand_id
1 'polypeptide(L)'
;MAVNAVEGQKTKAAMLPDNLCSANAESGVSLNYILSPAFVEPADYHWFVLRVPYGKEREVAATIQSPTLFSYAPVRTFARIKDGQRQFVEESALPNMFFAYAREDELAYYQERQIVLKNHPDWQPGQLRFMYDHTRKNELGYDRKMTVPMDQMRSFIRVTMQHDEHVRVYLSNAFSAKQGDYVEVVEGKFAGVRGRVARLHGQTCVLVNLEGICVASTAYVPKAFLKKIN
;
A
#
# COMPACT_ATOMS: atom_id res chain seq x y z
N MET A 1 8.50 -21.22 52.99
CA MET A 1 9.19 -20.24 52.15
C MET A 1 8.87 -20.54 50.71
N ALA A 2 7.94 -19.81 50.10
CA ALA A 2 7.53 -20.01 48.73
C ALA A 2 8.17 -18.88 47.90
N VAL A 3 8.92 -19.22 46.88
CA VAL A 3 9.56 -18.31 45.96
C VAL A 3 8.62 -18.16 44.75
N ASN A 4 8.03 -17.00 44.59
CA ASN A 4 7.22 -16.63 43.44
C ASN A 4 8.10 -16.46 42.19
N ALA A 5 7.86 -17.25 41.18
CA ALA A 5 8.38 -17.04 39.82
C ALA A 5 7.50 -16.05 39.10
N VAL A 6 8.12 -14.94 38.69
CA VAL A 6 7.51 -13.92 37.80
C VAL A 6 7.60 -14.43 36.36
N GLU A 7 6.48 -14.85 35.79
CA GLU A 7 6.38 -15.16 34.37
C GLU A 7 6.40 -13.88 33.54
N GLY A 8 7.46 -13.74 32.75
CA GLY A 8 7.59 -12.67 31.77
C GLY A 8 6.58 -12.88 30.63
N GLN A 9 5.63 -11.96 30.50
CA GLN A 9 4.75 -11.85 29.33
C GLN A 9 5.60 -11.49 28.11
N LYS A 10 5.86 -12.49 27.27
CA LYS A 10 6.34 -12.28 25.89
C LYS A 10 5.22 -11.63 25.10
N THR A 11 5.40 -10.37 24.74
CA THR A 11 4.57 -9.66 23.75
C THR A 11 4.58 -10.45 22.45
N LYS A 12 3.45 -11.06 22.10
CA LYS A 12 3.23 -11.69 20.81
C LYS A 12 3.29 -10.59 19.74
N ALA A 13 4.34 -10.56 18.95
CA ALA A 13 4.35 -9.82 17.70
C ALA A 13 3.16 -10.30 16.86
N ALA A 14 2.33 -9.36 16.41
CA ALA A 14 1.19 -9.67 15.58
C ALA A 14 1.70 -10.32 14.28
N MET A 15 1.42 -11.62 14.12
CA MET A 15 1.68 -12.32 12.87
C MET A 15 0.79 -11.71 11.79
N LEU A 16 1.42 -11.31 10.68
CA LEU A 16 0.74 -10.86 9.47
C LEU A 16 -0.12 -12.00 8.90
N PRO A 17 -1.32 -11.73 8.37
CA PRO A 17 -2.14 -12.76 7.77
C PRO A 17 -1.46 -13.38 6.54
N ASP A 18 -1.39 -14.70 6.51
CA ASP A 18 -0.65 -15.52 5.52
C ASP A 18 -1.11 -15.33 4.05
N ASN A 19 -2.27 -14.72 3.82
CA ASN A 19 -2.92 -14.67 2.51
C ASN A 19 -2.32 -13.64 1.53
N LEU A 20 -1.49 -12.70 2.01
CA LEU A 20 -0.81 -11.71 1.16
C LEU A 20 0.62 -12.11 0.80
N CYS A 21 1.19 -13.08 1.53
CA CYS A 21 2.56 -13.57 1.28
C CYS A 21 2.63 -14.65 0.19
N SER A 22 1.52 -15.33 -0.16
CA SER A 22 1.57 -16.51 -1.03
C SER A 22 1.82 -16.20 -2.51
N ALA A 23 1.56 -14.96 -2.96
CA ALA A 23 1.76 -14.60 -4.36
C ALA A 23 3.22 -14.28 -4.73
N ASN A 24 4.08 -13.92 -3.76
CA ASN A 24 5.46 -13.48 -4.01
C ASN A 24 6.52 -14.26 -3.23
N ALA A 25 6.20 -15.45 -2.71
CA ALA A 25 7.14 -16.25 -1.89
C ALA A 25 8.37 -16.75 -2.68
N GLU A 26 8.31 -16.79 -4.01
CA GLU A 26 9.41 -17.21 -4.88
C GLU A 26 10.20 -16.04 -5.47
N SER A 27 9.71 -14.80 -5.34
CA SER A 27 10.44 -13.61 -5.78
C SER A 27 11.46 -13.19 -4.72
N GLY A 28 12.67 -12.84 -5.12
CA GLY A 28 13.75 -12.38 -4.21
C GLY A 28 13.41 -11.09 -3.44
N VAL A 29 12.34 -10.38 -3.84
CA VAL A 29 11.85 -9.15 -3.20
C VAL A 29 10.53 -9.46 -2.50
N SER A 30 10.58 -9.66 -1.17
CA SER A 30 9.38 -9.89 -0.36
C SER A 30 8.90 -8.58 0.28
N LEU A 31 7.58 -8.49 0.57
CA LEU A 31 7.01 -7.35 1.27
C LEU A 31 7.68 -7.10 2.63
N ASN A 32 7.95 -8.17 3.39
CA ASN A 32 8.63 -8.06 4.69
C ASN A 32 10.02 -7.46 4.55
N TYR A 33 10.74 -7.79 3.47
CA TYR A 33 12.05 -7.23 3.19
C TYR A 33 11.94 -5.73 2.81
N ILE A 34 11.01 -5.35 1.93
CA ILE A 34 10.76 -3.94 1.57
C ILE A 34 10.39 -3.09 2.81
N LEU A 35 9.60 -3.66 3.72
CA LEU A 35 9.20 -2.97 4.96
C LEU A 35 10.28 -2.97 6.05
N SER A 36 11.34 -3.75 5.88
CA SER A 36 12.46 -3.84 6.82
C SER A 36 13.28 -2.54 6.83
N PRO A 37 13.77 -2.10 8.00
CA PRO A 37 14.75 -1.03 8.09
C PRO A 37 16.08 -1.35 7.38
N ALA A 38 16.40 -2.64 7.21
CA ALA A 38 17.61 -3.10 6.54
C ALA A 38 17.50 -3.09 5.01
N PHE A 39 16.34 -2.78 4.45
CA PHE A 39 16.16 -2.71 3.00
C PHE A 39 16.95 -1.53 2.43
N VAL A 40 17.87 -1.84 1.51
CA VAL A 40 18.61 -0.84 0.72
C VAL A 40 17.93 -0.74 -0.64
N GLU A 41 17.45 0.46 -0.97
CA GLU A 41 16.78 0.72 -2.24
C GLU A 41 17.81 0.80 -3.37
N PRO A 42 17.75 -0.08 -4.39
CA PRO A 42 18.57 0.06 -5.58
C PRO A 42 18.21 1.34 -6.35
N ALA A 43 19.19 2.01 -6.93
CA ALA A 43 19.04 3.34 -7.53
C ALA A 43 18.08 3.38 -8.74
N ASP A 44 17.95 2.27 -9.45
CA ASP A 44 17.12 2.13 -10.66
C ASP A 44 15.74 1.52 -10.41
N TYR A 45 15.42 1.22 -9.14
CA TYR A 45 14.13 0.68 -8.73
C TYR A 45 13.22 1.79 -8.19
N HIS A 46 11.97 1.77 -8.61
CA HIS A 46 10.97 2.73 -8.16
C HIS A 46 9.61 2.06 -7.95
N TRP A 47 8.79 2.65 -7.09
CA TRP A 47 7.38 2.33 -7.01
C TRP A 47 6.63 3.07 -8.10
N PHE A 48 6.29 2.37 -9.18
CA PHE A 48 5.45 2.90 -10.25
C PHE A 48 3.98 2.74 -9.95
N VAL A 49 3.18 3.69 -10.43
CA VAL A 49 1.71 3.62 -10.40
C VAL A 49 1.23 3.14 -11.75
N LEU A 50 0.49 2.04 -11.74
CA LEU A 50 0.01 1.38 -12.96
C LEU A 50 -1.52 1.42 -13.02
N ARG A 51 -2.05 1.59 -14.21
CA ARG A 51 -3.49 1.54 -14.50
C ARG A 51 -3.86 0.24 -15.19
N VAL A 52 -5.04 -0.27 -14.80
CA VAL A 52 -5.69 -1.45 -15.36
C VAL A 52 -7.19 -1.24 -15.45
N PRO A 53 -7.95 -2.06 -16.16
CA PRO A 53 -9.40 -2.02 -16.10
C PRO A 53 -9.94 -2.25 -14.69
N TYR A 54 -11.10 -1.68 -14.45
CA TYR A 54 -11.80 -1.77 -13.16
C TYR A 54 -12.02 -3.24 -12.73
N GLY A 55 -11.71 -3.54 -11.47
CA GLY A 55 -11.89 -4.86 -10.87
C GLY A 55 -10.81 -5.87 -11.24
N LYS A 56 -9.78 -5.49 -12.01
CA LYS A 56 -8.67 -6.35 -12.41
C LYS A 56 -7.35 -6.07 -11.66
N GLU A 57 -7.37 -5.11 -10.73
CA GLU A 57 -6.17 -4.63 -10.04
C GLU A 57 -5.42 -5.77 -9.34
N ARG A 58 -6.14 -6.59 -8.56
CA ARG A 58 -5.54 -7.69 -7.78
C ARG A 58 -5.07 -8.83 -8.68
N GLU A 59 -5.84 -9.17 -9.69
CA GLU A 59 -5.52 -10.23 -10.65
C GLU A 59 -4.25 -9.89 -11.41
N VAL A 60 -4.16 -8.66 -11.94
CA VAL A 60 -2.98 -8.21 -12.68
C VAL A 60 -1.77 -8.11 -11.78
N ALA A 61 -1.92 -7.51 -10.60
CA ALA A 61 -0.83 -7.45 -9.63
C ALA A 61 -0.29 -8.84 -9.25
N ALA A 62 -1.16 -9.85 -9.16
CA ALA A 62 -0.74 -11.23 -8.89
C ALA A 62 -0.08 -11.91 -10.10
N THR A 63 -0.35 -11.45 -11.31
CA THR A 63 0.16 -12.05 -12.55
C THR A 63 1.51 -11.46 -12.98
N ILE A 64 1.74 -10.17 -12.68
CA ILE A 64 3.05 -9.52 -12.93
C ILE A 64 4.02 -9.94 -11.83
N GLN A 65 4.82 -10.95 -12.14
CA GLN A 65 5.79 -11.50 -11.17
C GLN A 65 7.13 -11.75 -11.85
N SER A 66 8.19 -11.36 -11.17
CA SER A 66 9.55 -11.77 -11.46
C SER A 66 10.35 -11.80 -10.15
N PRO A 67 11.54 -12.40 -10.11
CA PRO A 67 12.39 -12.38 -8.92
C PRO A 67 12.78 -10.97 -8.46
N THR A 68 12.68 -9.98 -9.34
CA THR A 68 13.10 -8.60 -9.12
C THR A 68 11.94 -7.62 -9.01
N LEU A 69 10.70 -8.04 -9.30
CA LEU A 69 9.52 -7.20 -9.28
C LEU A 69 8.60 -7.57 -8.12
N PHE A 70 8.12 -6.55 -7.42
CA PHE A 70 7.08 -6.71 -6.41
C PHE A 70 5.88 -5.83 -6.75
N SER A 71 4.68 -6.40 -6.78
CA SER A 71 3.44 -5.68 -7.05
C SER A 71 2.55 -5.60 -5.81
N TYR A 72 1.81 -4.49 -5.67
CA TYR A 72 0.93 -4.24 -4.55
C TYR A 72 -0.38 -3.60 -4.99
N ALA A 73 -1.48 -4.33 -4.82
CA ALA A 73 -2.84 -3.82 -5.00
C ALA A 73 -3.51 -3.66 -3.63
N PRO A 74 -3.68 -2.43 -3.13
CA PRO A 74 -4.26 -2.20 -1.81
C PRO A 74 -5.73 -2.61 -1.78
N VAL A 75 -6.14 -3.22 -0.68
CA VAL A 75 -7.53 -3.61 -0.44
C VAL A 75 -8.14 -2.79 0.70
N ARG A 76 -9.44 -2.61 0.65
CA ARG A 76 -10.23 -2.10 1.78
C ARG A 76 -11.16 -3.18 2.28
N THR A 77 -11.28 -3.27 3.59
CA THR A 77 -12.20 -4.16 4.27
C THR A 77 -13.42 -3.36 4.73
N PHE A 78 -14.60 -3.86 4.47
CA PHE A 78 -15.84 -3.26 4.99
C PHE A 78 -16.85 -4.33 5.36
N ALA A 79 -17.73 -3.98 6.30
CA ALA A 79 -18.80 -4.86 6.73
C ALA A 79 -19.99 -4.76 5.77
N ARG A 80 -20.48 -5.90 5.29
CA ARG A 80 -21.71 -6.03 4.52
C ARG A 80 -22.67 -6.97 5.24
N ILE A 81 -23.96 -6.63 5.26
CA ILE A 81 -24.99 -7.52 5.76
C ILE A 81 -25.47 -8.39 4.60
N LYS A 82 -25.30 -9.71 4.72
CA LYS A 82 -25.84 -10.70 3.80
C LYS A 82 -26.60 -11.75 4.60
N ASP A 83 -27.84 -12.02 4.22
CA ASP A 83 -28.73 -12.98 4.89
C ASP A 83 -28.85 -12.73 6.41
N GLY A 84 -28.92 -11.45 6.82
CA GLY A 84 -28.99 -11.03 8.22
C GLY A 84 -27.68 -11.16 9.03
N GLN A 85 -26.60 -11.63 8.43
CA GLN A 85 -25.30 -11.78 9.06
C GLN A 85 -24.29 -10.72 8.57
N ARG A 86 -23.48 -10.20 9.51
CA ARG A 86 -22.39 -9.29 9.19
C ARG A 86 -21.22 -10.09 8.63
N GLN A 87 -20.87 -9.82 7.38
CA GLN A 87 -19.71 -10.40 6.71
C GLN A 87 -18.71 -9.30 6.36
N PHE A 88 -17.42 -9.58 6.51
CA PHE A 88 -16.36 -8.69 6.04
C PHE A 88 -16.02 -9.04 4.59
N VAL A 89 -16.02 -8.02 3.75
CA VAL A 89 -15.71 -8.14 2.32
C VAL A 89 -14.51 -7.27 2.01
N GLU A 90 -13.64 -7.78 1.16
CA GLU A 90 -12.48 -7.04 0.64
C GLU A 90 -12.71 -6.66 -0.82
N GLU A 91 -12.43 -5.42 -1.13
CA GLU A 91 -12.39 -4.94 -2.52
C GLU A 91 -11.16 -4.04 -2.74
N SER A 92 -10.85 -3.73 -3.99
CA SER A 92 -9.77 -2.79 -4.31
C SER A 92 -9.99 -1.45 -3.63
N ALA A 93 -8.97 -0.96 -2.89
CA ALA A 93 -9.02 0.35 -2.26
C ALA A 93 -8.79 1.49 -3.27
N LEU A 94 -8.15 1.19 -4.39
CA LEU A 94 -7.86 2.13 -5.47
C LEU A 94 -8.36 1.54 -6.80
N PRO A 95 -9.56 1.91 -7.23
CA PRO A 95 -10.12 1.45 -8.50
C PRO A 95 -9.20 1.79 -9.69
N ASN A 96 -8.99 0.84 -10.57
CA ASN A 96 -8.19 0.95 -11.80
C ASN A 96 -6.69 1.16 -11.57
N MET A 97 -6.17 1.00 -10.34
CA MET A 97 -4.77 1.30 -10.03
C MET A 97 -4.17 0.26 -9.09
N PHE A 98 -2.89 0.00 -9.29
CA PHE A 98 -2.04 -0.74 -8.36
C PHE A 98 -0.60 -0.23 -8.46
N PHE A 99 0.28 -0.71 -7.59
CA PHE A 99 1.67 -0.29 -7.52
C PHE A 99 2.59 -1.44 -7.89
N ALA A 100 3.72 -1.13 -8.53
CA ALA A 100 4.77 -2.10 -8.77
C ALA A 100 6.15 -1.49 -8.43
N TYR A 101 6.92 -2.21 -7.63
CA TYR A 101 8.30 -1.89 -7.32
C TYR A 101 9.20 -2.68 -8.26
N ALA A 102 9.83 -1.99 -9.18
CA ALA A 102 10.62 -2.60 -10.24
C ALA A 102 11.52 -1.56 -10.93
N ARG A 103 12.32 -2.02 -11.88
CA ARG A 103 12.93 -1.15 -12.88
C ARG A 103 11.91 -0.79 -13.95
N GLU A 104 12.10 0.38 -14.54
CA GLU A 104 11.20 0.89 -15.58
C GLU A 104 11.16 0.00 -16.83
N ASP A 105 12.32 -0.50 -17.28
CA ASP A 105 12.45 -1.37 -18.45
C ASP A 105 11.73 -2.71 -18.27
N GLU A 106 11.77 -3.26 -17.05
CA GLU A 106 11.05 -4.49 -16.71
C GLU A 106 9.52 -4.32 -16.83
N LEU A 107 8.98 -3.22 -16.31
CA LEU A 107 7.56 -2.92 -16.44
C LEU A 107 7.15 -2.57 -17.88
N ALA A 108 8.00 -1.87 -18.63
CA ALA A 108 7.78 -1.59 -20.04
C ALA A 108 7.66 -2.88 -20.86
N TYR A 109 8.48 -3.89 -20.57
CA TYR A 109 8.38 -5.21 -21.18
C TYR A 109 7.01 -5.87 -20.99
N TYR A 110 6.45 -5.81 -19.76
CA TYR A 110 5.10 -6.32 -19.49
C TYR A 110 4.02 -5.49 -20.22
N GLN A 111 4.19 -4.19 -20.29
CA GLN A 111 3.25 -3.30 -21.00
C GLN A 111 3.25 -3.58 -22.50
N GLU A 112 4.40 -3.68 -23.13
CA GLU A 112 4.52 -3.87 -24.57
C GLU A 112 4.06 -5.25 -25.03
N ARG A 113 4.46 -6.28 -24.31
CA ARG A 113 4.16 -7.65 -24.69
C ARG A 113 2.82 -8.16 -24.16
N GLN A 114 2.25 -7.48 -23.17
CA GLN A 114 0.98 -7.85 -22.55
C GLN A 114 0.90 -9.32 -22.16
N ILE A 115 2.05 -9.84 -21.77
CA ILE A 115 2.27 -11.25 -21.42
C ILE A 115 1.31 -11.70 -20.33
N VAL A 116 0.98 -10.77 -19.45
CA VAL A 116 0.10 -10.95 -18.32
C VAL A 116 -1.26 -11.55 -18.71
N LEU A 117 -1.66 -11.41 -19.95
CA LEU A 117 -3.08 -11.41 -20.26
C LEU A 117 -3.44 -12.36 -21.41
N LYS A 118 -2.44 -13.06 -21.96
CA LYS A 118 -2.66 -14.04 -23.03
C LYS A 118 -3.68 -15.13 -22.68
N ASN A 119 -3.90 -15.39 -21.41
CA ASN A 119 -4.78 -16.45 -20.93
C ASN A 119 -6.16 -15.95 -20.48
N HIS A 120 -6.42 -14.63 -20.56
CA HIS A 120 -7.71 -14.07 -20.13
C HIS A 120 -8.52 -13.62 -21.35
N PRO A 121 -9.69 -14.25 -21.63
CA PRO A 121 -10.47 -13.97 -22.84
C PRO A 121 -10.98 -12.55 -22.94
N ASP A 122 -11.12 -11.83 -21.82
CA ASP A 122 -11.67 -10.48 -21.78
C ASP A 122 -10.60 -9.37 -21.88
N TRP A 123 -9.34 -9.74 -22.09
CA TRP A 123 -8.27 -8.76 -22.12
C TRP A 123 -7.95 -8.26 -23.52
N GLN A 124 -7.96 -6.95 -23.63
CA GLN A 124 -7.57 -6.24 -24.86
C GLN A 124 -6.13 -5.73 -24.74
N PRO A 125 -5.36 -5.71 -25.84
CA PRO A 125 -4.06 -5.06 -25.91
C PRO A 125 -4.08 -3.62 -25.36
N GLY A 126 -3.07 -3.22 -24.58
CA GLY A 126 -2.93 -1.85 -24.06
C GLY A 126 -3.65 -1.54 -22.75
N GLN A 127 -4.11 -2.56 -22.02
CA GLN A 127 -4.85 -2.34 -20.77
C GLN A 127 -3.96 -2.08 -19.56
N LEU A 128 -2.72 -2.60 -19.53
CA LEU A 128 -1.72 -2.24 -18.53
C LEU A 128 -0.99 -0.97 -18.99
N ARG A 129 -1.07 0.11 -18.23
CA ARG A 129 -0.47 1.39 -18.57
C ARG A 129 0.21 2.03 -17.36
N PHE A 130 1.33 2.72 -17.59
CA PHE A 130 1.85 3.63 -16.59
C PHE A 130 0.88 4.80 -16.36
N MET A 131 0.78 5.25 -15.12
CA MET A 131 0.28 6.59 -14.85
C MET A 131 1.37 7.63 -15.08
N TYR A 132 0.97 8.81 -15.51
CA TYR A 132 1.88 9.92 -15.79
C TYR A 132 1.57 11.10 -14.88
N ASP A 133 2.64 11.74 -14.41
CA ASP A 133 2.57 13.01 -13.70
C ASP A 133 2.63 14.15 -14.72
N HIS A 134 1.50 14.74 -15.02
CA HIS A 134 1.37 15.84 -15.99
C HIS A 134 1.98 17.15 -15.47
N THR A 135 2.34 17.23 -14.19
CA THR A 135 2.95 18.43 -13.60
C THR A 135 4.48 18.41 -13.71
N ARG A 136 5.07 17.26 -14.02
CA ARG A 136 6.53 17.09 -14.12
C ARG A 136 6.91 16.55 -15.49
N LYS A 137 7.89 17.20 -16.12
CA LYS A 137 8.42 16.78 -17.41
C LYS A 137 9.79 16.11 -17.24
N ASN A 138 10.12 15.21 -18.16
CA ASN A 138 11.46 14.68 -18.30
C ASN A 138 12.34 15.64 -19.15
N GLU A 139 13.60 15.30 -19.35
CA GLU A 139 14.55 16.09 -20.13
C GLU A 139 14.13 16.33 -21.60
N LEU A 140 13.29 15.45 -22.13
CA LEU A 140 12.76 15.52 -23.49
C LEU A 140 11.39 16.24 -23.56
N GLY A 141 10.89 16.78 -22.43
CA GLY A 141 9.61 17.51 -22.36
C GLY A 141 8.38 16.62 -22.27
N TYR A 142 8.50 15.30 -22.17
CA TYR A 142 7.38 14.39 -21.97
C TYR A 142 6.99 14.29 -20.49
N ASP A 143 5.74 13.93 -20.22
CA ASP A 143 5.26 13.67 -18.87
C ASP A 143 6.06 12.54 -18.22
N ARG A 144 6.44 12.72 -16.96
CA ARG A 144 7.15 11.67 -16.22
C ARG A 144 6.18 10.56 -15.82
N LYS A 145 6.65 9.32 -15.84
CA LYS A 145 5.92 8.22 -15.22
C LYS A 145 5.77 8.50 -13.73
N MET A 146 4.57 8.28 -13.21
CA MET A 146 4.26 8.57 -11.81
C MET A 146 4.93 7.53 -10.91
N THR A 147 5.72 8.01 -9.96
CA THR A 147 6.40 7.19 -8.96
C THR A 147 6.05 7.65 -7.55
N VAL A 148 6.13 6.75 -6.59
CA VAL A 148 5.91 7.01 -5.17
C VAL A 148 7.22 6.84 -4.41
N PRO A 149 7.64 7.81 -3.58
CA PRO A 149 8.80 7.66 -2.69
C PRO A 149 8.64 6.46 -1.75
N MET A 150 9.75 5.77 -1.51
CA MET A 150 9.77 4.53 -0.72
C MET A 150 9.21 4.70 0.70
N ASP A 151 9.54 5.79 1.38
CA ASP A 151 9.07 6.09 2.74
C ASP A 151 7.55 6.29 2.81
N GLN A 152 6.98 6.98 1.82
CA GLN A 152 5.54 7.15 1.67
C GLN A 152 4.87 5.81 1.37
N MET A 153 5.43 5.04 0.45
CA MET A 153 4.87 3.74 0.08
C MET A 153 4.92 2.74 1.25
N ARG A 154 6.00 2.71 2.01
CA ARG A 154 6.09 1.90 3.24
C ARG A 154 5.00 2.26 4.24
N SER A 155 4.77 3.54 4.47
CA SER A 155 3.70 4.01 5.38
C SER A 155 2.32 3.65 4.84
N PHE A 156 2.09 3.83 3.55
CA PHE A 156 0.85 3.47 2.87
C PHE A 156 0.55 1.97 2.98
N ILE A 157 1.53 1.12 2.69
CA ILE A 157 1.41 -0.33 2.80
C ILE A 157 1.08 -0.74 4.24
N ARG A 158 1.81 -0.20 5.24
CA ARG A 158 1.53 -0.50 6.65
C ARG A 158 0.12 -0.15 7.08
N VAL A 159 -0.46 0.93 6.55
CA VAL A 159 -1.84 1.31 6.83
C VAL A 159 -2.83 0.36 6.15
N THR A 160 -2.67 0.13 4.86
CA THR A 160 -3.66 -0.61 4.06
C THR A 160 -3.63 -2.12 4.27
N MET A 161 -2.53 -2.66 4.81
CA MET A 161 -2.42 -4.08 5.19
C MET A 161 -3.15 -4.45 6.48
N GLN A 162 -3.65 -3.49 7.26
CA GLN A 162 -4.25 -3.80 8.55
C GLN A 162 -5.61 -4.48 8.45
N HIS A 163 -6.23 -4.57 7.27
CA HIS A 163 -7.56 -5.16 7.05
C HIS A 163 -8.63 -4.64 8.04
N ASP A 164 -8.47 -3.37 8.47
CA ASP A 164 -9.34 -2.73 9.45
C ASP A 164 -10.42 -1.93 8.73
N GLU A 165 -11.68 -2.18 9.09
CA GLU A 165 -12.84 -1.48 8.52
C GLU A 165 -12.83 0.05 8.74
N HIS A 166 -12.01 0.56 9.65
CA HIS A 166 -11.85 1.99 9.92
C HIS A 166 -10.70 2.63 9.16
N VAL A 167 -9.86 1.84 8.51
CA VAL A 167 -8.87 2.34 7.55
C VAL A 167 -9.62 2.82 6.30
N ARG A 168 -9.29 4.02 5.83
CA ARG A 168 -9.91 4.61 4.64
C ARG A 168 -8.84 5.03 3.64
N VAL A 169 -9.17 4.86 2.38
CA VAL A 169 -8.38 5.38 1.26
C VAL A 169 -9.27 6.30 0.45
N TYR A 170 -8.83 7.53 0.25
CA TYR A 170 -9.51 8.56 -0.50
C TYR A 170 -8.67 8.93 -1.72
N LEU A 171 -9.29 9.09 -2.88
CA LEU A 171 -8.59 9.69 -4.02
C LEU A 171 -8.20 11.14 -3.70
N SER A 172 -7.04 11.59 -4.17
CA SER A 172 -6.50 12.91 -3.80
C SER A 172 -7.44 14.07 -4.09
N ASN A 173 -8.22 14.00 -5.16
CA ASN A 173 -9.21 15.01 -5.52
C ASN A 173 -10.49 14.97 -4.66
N ALA A 174 -10.72 13.92 -3.90
CA ALA A 174 -11.92 13.73 -3.07
C ALA A 174 -11.65 13.98 -1.58
N PHE A 175 -10.40 14.28 -1.20
CA PHE A 175 -10.02 14.42 0.20
C PHE A 175 -9.79 15.89 0.59
N SER A 176 -10.50 16.33 1.64
CA SER A 176 -10.30 17.64 2.26
C SER A 176 -10.41 17.51 3.76
N ALA A 177 -9.30 17.59 4.47
CA ALA A 177 -9.27 17.67 5.93
C ALA A 177 -8.12 18.56 6.39
N LYS A 178 -8.34 19.27 7.52
CA LYS A 178 -7.27 20.03 8.16
C LYS A 178 -6.21 19.06 8.69
N GLN A 179 -4.97 19.25 8.24
CA GLN A 179 -3.83 18.44 8.63
C GLN A 179 -3.01 19.20 9.68
N GLY A 180 -2.50 18.46 10.66
CA GLY A 180 -1.61 18.93 11.71
C GLY A 180 -0.14 18.55 11.47
N ASP A 181 0.54 18.30 12.59
CA ASP A 181 1.96 17.96 12.60
C ASP A 181 2.28 16.67 11.82
N TYR A 182 3.50 16.61 11.29
CA TYR A 182 4.05 15.38 10.73
C TYR A 182 4.59 14.51 11.85
N VAL A 183 4.18 13.24 11.89
CA VAL A 183 4.44 12.33 13.01
C VAL A 183 4.83 10.94 12.54
N GLU A 184 5.46 10.19 13.43
CA GLU A 184 5.64 8.74 13.36
C GLU A 184 4.80 8.07 14.44
N VAL A 185 4.09 7.00 14.09
CA VAL A 185 3.43 6.14 15.07
C VAL A 185 4.46 5.18 15.62
N VAL A 186 4.71 5.24 16.93
CA VAL A 186 5.78 4.47 17.59
C VAL A 186 5.29 3.16 18.21
N GLU A 187 3.97 3.02 18.42
CA GLU A 187 3.39 1.83 19.05
C GLU A 187 2.08 1.40 18.39
N GLY A 188 1.68 0.15 18.64
CA GLY A 188 0.43 -0.44 18.16
C GLY A 188 0.51 -0.96 16.73
N LYS A 189 -0.66 -1.31 16.16
CA LYS A 189 -0.75 -1.94 14.83
C LYS A 189 -0.26 -1.08 13.68
N PHE A 190 -0.20 0.25 13.87
CA PHE A 190 0.31 1.18 12.88
C PHE A 190 1.75 1.64 13.17
N ALA A 191 2.49 0.95 14.04
CA ALA A 191 3.88 1.31 14.34
C ALA A 191 4.74 1.43 13.07
N GLY A 192 5.55 2.49 12.99
CA GLY A 192 6.37 2.82 11.83
C GLY A 192 5.64 3.55 10.70
N VAL A 193 4.35 3.85 10.85
CA VAL A 193 3.62 4.72 9.91
C VAL A 193 4.02 6.17 10.14
N ARG A 194 4.40 6.86 9.07
CA ARG A 194 4.71 8.28 9.05
C ARG A 194 3.67 9.04 8.23
N GLY A 195 3.23 10.18 8.75
CA GLY A 195 2.22 10.98 8.08
C GLY A 195 1.77 12.18 8.90
N ARG A 196 0.71 12.85 8.48
CA ARG A 196 0.18 14.02 9.18
C ARG A 196 -0.99 13.64 10.09
N VAL A 197 -0.99 14.18 11.28
CA VAL A 197 -2.12 14.02 12.20
C VAL A 197 -3.34 14.73 11.63
N ALA A 198 -4.50 14.09 11.74
CA ALA A 198 -5.79 14.70 11.43
C ALA A 198 -6.87 14.23 12.42
N ARG A 199 -7.99 14.92 12.40
CA ARG A 199 -9.20 14.50 13.08
C ARG A 199 -10.26 14.15 12.05
N LEU A 200 -10.64 12.88 12.02
CA LEU A 200 -11.72 12.37 11.19
C LEU A 200 -12.82 11.79 12.10
N HIS A 201 -14.05 12.25 11.93
CA HIS A 201 -15.20 11.83 12.75
C HIS A 201 -14.93 11.94 14.28
N GLY A 202 -14.22 13.00 14.70
CA GLY A 202 -13.87 13.22 16.10
C GLY A 202 -12.66 12.43 16.63
N GLN A 203 -12.14 11.48 15.85
CA GLN A 203 -11.03 10.62 16.23
C GLN A 203 -9.69 11.10 15.65
N THR A 204 -8.62 10.93 16.42
CA THR A 204 -7.26 11.20 15.95
C THR A 204 -6.79 10.06 15.07
N CYS A 205 -6.35 10.38 13.86
CA CYS A 205 -5.77 9.44 12.91
C CYS A 205 -4.50 10.04 12.28
N VAL A 206 -3.74 9.21 11.58
CA VAL A 206 -2.57 9.64 10.78
C VAL A 206 -2.91 9.46 9.32
N LEU A 207 -2.66 10.52 8.55
CA LEU A 207 -2.87 10.56 7.11
C LEU A 207 -1.54 10.32 6.40
N VAL A 208 -1.53 9.32 5.54
CA VAL A 208 -0.44 9.04 4.60
C VAL A 208 -0.87 9.53 3.24
N ASN A 209 -0.19 10.56 2.74
CA ASN A 209 -0.49 11.16 1.44
C ASN A 209 0.45 10.58 0.38
N LEU A 210 -0.11 9.94 -0.64
CA LEU A 210 0.57 9.66 -1.89
C LEU A 210 0.20 10.76 -2.88
N GLU A 211 1.13 11.69 -3.10
CA GLU A 211 0.89 12.93 -3.83
C GLU A 211 0.31 12.66 -5.23
N GLY A 212 -0.79 13.33 -5.57
CA GLY A 212 -1.48 13.17 -6.85
C GLY A 212 -2.29 11.87 -7.02
N ILE A 213 -2.23 10.94 -6.04
CA ILE A 213 -2.86 9.62 -6.13
C ILE A 213 -3.98 9.48 -5.11
N CYS A 214 -3.62 9.39 -3.82
CA CYS A 214 -4.58 9.13 -2.76
C CYS A 214 -4.08 9.57 -1.39
N VAL A 215 -5.00 9.60 -0.43
CA VAL A 215 -4.71 9.76 1.00
C VAL A 215 -5.25 8.55 1.73
N ALA A 216 -4.38 7.80 2.43
CA ALA A 216 -4.79 6.75 3.34
C ALA A 216 -4.88 7.30 4.77
N SER A 217 -5.95 6.97 5.49
CA SER A 217 -6.06 7.28 6.91
C SER A 217 -5.99 6.01 7.74
N THR A 218 -5.23 6.04 8.82
CA THR A 218 -5.28 5.00 9.85
C THR A 218 -6.67 4.97 10.50
N ALA A 219 -7.01 3.89 11.19
CA ALA A 219 -8.00 3.94 12.25
C ALA A 219 -7.52 4.86 13.40
N TYR A 220 -8.29 4.94 14.48
CA TYR A 220 -7.90 5.72 15.66
C TYR A 220 -6.50 5.34 16.16
N VAL A 221 -5.68 6.37 16.42
CA VAL A 221 -4.35 6.25 17.03
C VAL A 221 -4.30 7.10 18.30
N PRO A 222 -3.98 6.51 19.47
CA PRO A 222 -3.79 7.26 20.70
C PRO A 222 -2.70 8.33 20.54
N LYS A 223 -2.90 9.51 21.10
CA LYS A 223 -1.91 10.59 21.02
C LYS A 223 -0.55 10.20 21.62
N ALA A 224 -0.57 9.34 22.66
CA ALA A 224 0.66 8.83 23.29
C ALA A 224 1.54 8.01 22.33
N PHE A 225 0.97 7.46 21.25
CA PHE A 225 1.71 6.70 20.25
C PHE A 225 2.28 7.57 19.11
N LEU A 226 2.08 8.88 19.18
CA LEU A 226 2.50 9.82 18.14
C LEU A 226 3.77 10.55 18.57
N LYS A 227 4.84 10.36 17.83
CA LYS A 227 6.09 11.10 17.96
C LYS A 227 6.20 12.11 16.82
N LYS A 228 6.28 13.40 17.16
CA LYS A 228 6.52 14.46 16.16
C LYS A 228 7.91 14.27 15.54
N ILE A 229 7.95 14.32 14.22
CA ILE A 229 9.17 14.30 13.42
C ILE A 229 9.18 15.51 12.49
N ASN A 230 10.40 16.05 12.26
CA ASN A 230 10.60 17.24 11.41
C ASN A 230 10.80 16.81 9.96
#